data_f7272c0078e9417ab76ac3d3c0377bda
#
_entry.id   f7272c0078e9417ab76ac3d3c0377bda
#
_cell.length_a   1.000
_cell.length_b   1.000
_cell.length_c   1.000
_cell.angle_alpha   90.00
_cell.angle_beta   90.00
_cell.angle_gamma   90.00
#
_symmetry.space_group_name_H-M   'P 1'
#
loop_
_entity.id
_entity.type
_entity.pdbx_description
1 polymer ?
#
loop_
_entity_poly.entity_id
_entity_poly.type
_entity_poly.pdbx_seq_one_letter_code
_entity_poly.pdbx_strand_id
1 'polypeptide(L)'
;MIHVLFVCLGNICRSPMAEAVFSDMVKKNGLNGQINIDSAGIGAWHAGNPPHEGTKEILKKKGISASGITARQVRESDLTDFDYVIAMDAENIGHLRSMAGYKKAAPRIARMLDYVPESDLADVPDPYYTGNFSEVYALVESGCRHLLETIKKDHHL
;
A
#
# COMPACT_ATOMS: atom_id res chain seq x y z
N MET A 1 -5.75 -17.79 1.92
CA MET A 1 -4.78 -16.72 1.63
C MET A 1 -5.47 -15.37 1.66
N ILE A 2 -4.93 -14.46 2.41
CA ILE A 2 -5.42 -13.08 2.51
C ILE A 2 -4.63 -12.23 1.51
N HIS A 3 -5.33 -11.47 0.67
CA HIS A 3 -4.72 -10.68 -0.39
C HIS A 3 -4.84 -9.18 -0.10
N VAL A 4 -3.70 -8.49 -0.03
CA VAL A 4 -3.60 -7.06 0.28
C VAL A 4 -2.95 -6.31 -0.88
N LEU A 5 -3.60 -5.27 -1.36
CA LEU A 5 -3.10 -4.42 -2.44
C LEU A 5 -2.94 -2.98 -1.94
N PHE A 6 -1.77 -2.42 -2.13
CA PHE A 6 -1.51 -1.01 -1.86
C PHE A 6 -1.56 -0.20 -3.16
N VAL A 7 -2.23 0.93 -3.15
CA VAL A 7 -2.45 1.75 -4.35
C VAL A 7 -2.04 3.20 -4.09
N CYS A 8 -1.26 3.76 -5.01
CA CYS A 8 -1.00 5.20 -5.05
C CYS A 8 -1.13 5.68 -6.50
N LEU A 9 -0.74 6.92 -6.78
CA LEU A 9 -0.92 7.50 -8.11
C LEU A 9 -0.09 6.77 -9.17
N GLY A 10 1.23 6.72 -8.99
CA GLY A 10 2.16 6.20 -10.00
C GLY A 10 2.79 4.85 -9.71
N ASN A 11 2.60 4.31 -8.52
CA ASN A 11 3.19 3.05 -8.06
C ASN A 11 4.73 3.04 -8.09
N ILE A 12 5.35 4.18 -7.78
CA ILE A 12 6.82 4.24 -7.66
C ILE A 12 7.29 4.75 -6.30
N CYS A 13 6.45 5.45 -5.53
CA CYS A 13 6.86 6.00 -4.22
C CYS A 13 6.15 5.34 -3.06
N ARG A 14 4.90 5.73 -2.81
CA ARG A 14 4.15 5.36 -1.60
C ARG A 14 3.73 3.90 -1.56
N SER A 15 3.07 3.41 -2.60
CA SER A 15 2.55 2.03 -2.60
C SER A 15 3.65 0.98 -2.65
N PRO A 16 4.76 1.14 -3.42
CA PRO A 16 5.84 0.16 -3.33
C PRO A 16 6.56 0.21 -1.98
N MET A 17 6.64 1.37 -1.34
CA MET A 17 7.15 1.48 0.02
C MET A 17 6.28 0.67 0.99
N ALA A 18 4.97 0.82 0.91
CA ALA A 18 4.02 0.08 1.74
C ALA A 18 4.12 -1.43 1.49
N GLU A 19 4.22 -1.84 0.25
CA GLU A 19 4.40 -3.24 -0.11
C GLU A 19 5.65 -3.83 0.55
N ALA A 20 6.79 -3.13 0.46
CA ALA A 20 8.05 -3.59 1.05
C ALA A 20 7.98 -3.63 2.58
N VAL A 21 7.49 -2.57 3.21
CA VAL A 21 7.37 -2.47 4.66
C VAL A 21 6.43 -3.53 5.21
N PHE A 22 5.26 -3.68 4.59
CA PHE A 22 4.26 -4.64 5.05
C PHE A 22 4.74 -6.08 4.85
N SER A 23 5.41 -6.37 3.73
CA SER A 23 5.99 -7.69 3.46
C SER A 23 7.03 -8.06 4.52
N ASP A 24 7.86 -7.11 4.93
CA ASP A 24 8.85 -7.31 5.99
C ASP A 24 8.17 -7.61 7.33
N MET A 25 7.14 -6.87 7.69
CA MET A 25 6.37 -7.08 8.92
C MET A 25 5.70 -8.45 8.94
N VAL A 26 5.05 -8.81 7.84
CA VAL A 26 4.35 -10.10 7.70
C VAL A 26 5.32 -11.26 7.85
N LYS A 27 6.48 -11.15 7.22
CA LYS A 27 7.53 -12.17 7.32
C LYS A 27 8.05 -12.31 8.75
N LYS A 28 8.31 -11.18 9.43
CA LYS A 28 8.79 -11.19 10.82
C LYS A 28 7.76 -11.75 11.80
N ASN A 29 6.49 -11.70 11.45
CA ASN A 29 5.41 -12.29 12.25
C ASN A 29 5.09 -13.75 11.86
N GLY A 30 5.85 -14.33 10.93
CA GLY A 30 5.63 -15.70 10.47
C GLY A 30 4.35 -15.89 9.65
N LEU A 31 3.82 -14.83 9.05
CA LEU A 31 2.54 -14.84 8.33
C LEU A 31 2.70 -14.80 6.80
N ASN A 32 3.92 -14.87 6.30
CA ASN A 32 4.20 -14.77 4.86
C ASN A 32 3.59 -15.90 4.02
N GLY A 33 3.20 -17.00 4.64
CA GLY A 33 2.46 -18.09 3.97
C GLY A 33 0.94 -17.87 3.95
N GLN A 34 0.44 -16.84 4.65
CA GLN A 34 -0.99 -16.60 4.80
C GLN A 34 -1.45 -15.27 4.21
N ILE A 35 -0.54 -14.34 3.97
CA ILE A 35 -0.85 -13.01 3.45
C ILE A 35 -0.03 -12.77 2.19
N ASN A 36 -0.73 -12.52 1.09
CA ASN A 36 -0.15 -12.16 -0.20
C ASN A 36 -0.26 -10.65 -0.40
N ILE A 37 0.81 -10.01 -0.82
CA ILE A 37 0.94 -8.56 -0.86
C ILE A 37 1.40 -8.11 -2.24
N ASP A 38 0.77 -7.05 -2.75
CA ASP A 38 1.14 -6.44 -4.03
C ASP A 38 0.87 -4.94 -3.97
N SER A 39 1.27 -4.22 -4.98
CA SER A 39 0.97 -2.80 -5.14
C SER A 39 0.69 -2.45 -6.60
N ALA A 40 -0.03 -1.36 -6.81
CA ALA A 40 -0.39 -0.89 -8.15
C ALA A 40 -0.58 0.63 -8.16
N GLY A 41 -0.58 1.23 -9.33
CA GLY A 41 -0.81 2.66 -9.52
C GLY A 41 -2.13 2.92 -10.22
N ILE A 42 -2.71 4.07 -9.96
CA ILE A 42 -3.87 4.56 -10.70
C ILE A 42 -3.49 4.74 -12.17
N GLY A 43 -2.32 5.33 -12.43
CA GLY A 43 -1.81 5.53 -13.77
C GLY A 43 -0.77 4.50 -14.18
N ALA A 44 -0.48 4.44 -15.48
CA ALA A 44 0.46 3.50 -16.08
C ALA A 44 1.80 4.14 -16.48
N TRP A 45 2.04 5.39 -16.07
CA TRP A 45 3.20 6.18 -16.54
C TRP A 45 4.54 5.51 -16.25
N HIS A 46 4.62 4.76 -15.17
CA HIS A 46 5.85 4.14 -14.69
C HIS A 46 5.84 2.62 -14.78
N ALA A 47 4.86 2.04 -15.48
CA ALA A 47 4.72 0.58 -15.57
C ALA A 47 6.04 -0.08 -15.99
N GLY A 48 6.44 -1.12 -15.25
CA GLY A 48 7.70 -1.83 -15.47
C GLY A 48 8.91 -1.24 -14.76
N ASN A 49 8.80 -0.04 -14.20
CA ASN A 49 9.91 0.63 -13.53
C ASN A 49 10.07 0.15 -12.08
N PRO A 50 11.29 0.20 -11.53
CA PRO A 50 11.51 -0.07 -10.11
C PRO A 50 11.00 1.11 -9.27
N PRO A 51 10.94 0.95 -7.92
CA PRO A 51 10.59 2.06 -7.05
C PRO A 51 11.51 3.27 -7.24
N HIS A 52 10.96 4.46 -6.94
CA HIS A 52 11.71 5.71 -6.98
C HIS A 52 12.96 5.63 -6.08
N GLU A 53 14.03 6.34 -6.48
CA GLU A 53 15.28 6.34 -5.73
C GLU A 53 15.11 6.71 -4.25
N GLY A 54 14.26 7.70 -3.95
CA GLY A 54 13.98 8.10 -2.57
C GLY A 54 13.35 6.99 -1.75
N THR A 55 12.43 6.21 -2.36
CA THR A 55 11.84 5.04 -1.72
C THR A 55 12.89 3.96 -1.48
N LYS A 56 13.70 3.67 -2.48
CA LYS A 56 14.78 2.68 -2.36
C LYS A 56 15.78 3.06 -1.27
N GLU A 57 16.17 4.32 -1.21
CA GLU A 57 17.12 4.81 -0.21
C GLU A 57 16.61 4.67 1.21
N ILE A 58 15.36 5.09 1.47
CA ILE A 58 14.81 5.01 2.83
C ILE A 58 14.63 3.55 3.25
N LEU A 59 14.17 2.68 2.35
CA LEU A 59 14.03 1.26 2.65
C LEU A 59 15.38 0.62 2.96
N LYS A 60 16.41 0.95 2.19
CA LYS A 60 17.78 0.46 2.43
C LYS A 60 18.28 0.88 3.81
N LYS A 61 18.07 2.13 4.20
CA LYS A 61 18.45 2.62 5.54
C LYS A 61 17.75 1.84 6.65
N LYS A 62 16.55 1.37 6.41
CA LYS A 62 15.77 0.60 7.39
C LYS A 62 15.99 -0.90 7.30
N GLY A 63 16.86 -1.35 6.41
CA GLY A 63 17.15 -2.77 6.24
C GLY A 63 16.02 -3.57 5.62
N ILE A 64 15.15 -2.93 4.84
CA ILE A 64 13.99 -3.54 4.21
C ILE A 64 14.25 -3.71 2.71
N SER A 65 14.04 -4.95 2.20
CA SER A 65 14.25 -5.25 0.79
C SER A 65 13.10 -4.73 -0.06
N ALA A 66 13.45 -4.09 -1.18
CA ALA A 66 12.52 -3.72 -2.24
C ALA A 66 12.72 -4.59 -3.50
N SER A 67 13.43 -5.70 -3.37
CA SER A 67 13.78 -6.57 -4.49
C SER A 67 12.53 -7.15 -5.16
N GLY A 68 12.48 -7.08 -6.49
CA GLY A 68 11.39 -7.64 -7.28
C GLY A 68 10.16 -6.76 -7.40
N ILE A 69 10.11 -5.61 -6.73
CA ILE A 69 8.97 -4.70 -6.83
C ILE A 69 9.09 -3.88 -8.11
N THR A 70 8.07 -3.97 -8.97
CA THR A 70 7.98 -3.18 -10.20
C THR A 70 6.60 -2.56 -10.33
N ALA A 71 6.55 -1.37 -10.92
CA ALA A 71 5.29 -0.65 -11.08
C ALA A 71 4.37 -1.34 -12.08
N ARG A 72 3.07 -1.33 -11.76
CA ARG A 72 1.99 -1.75 -12.66
C ARG A 72 0.76 -0.89 -12.45
N GLN A 73 -0.12 -0.86 -13.43
CA GLN A 73 -1.40 -0.17 -13.28
C GLN A 73 -2.42 -1.06 -12.58
N VAL A 74 -3.26 -0.47 -11.74
CA VAL A 74 -4.39 -1.17 -11.13
C VAL A 74 -5.39 -1.58 -12.21
N ARG A 75 -5.97 -2.78 -12.05
CA ARG A 75 -6.97 -3.34 -12.96
C ARG A 75 -8.29 -3.50 -12.22
N GLU A 76 -9.37 -3.52 -12.96
CA GLU A 76 -10.70 -3.73 -12.39
C GLU A 76 -10.78 -5.07 -11.61
N SER A 77 -10.12 -6.11 -12.13
CA SER A 77 -10.05 -7.42 -11.46
C SER A 77 -9.37 -7.36 -10.09
N ASP A 78 -8.48 -6.40 -9.86
CA ASP A 78 -7.85 -6.24 -8.55
C ASP A 78 -8.90 -5.97 -7.45
N LEU A 79 -9.99 -5.29 -7.80
CA LEU A 79 -11.04 -4.95 -6.86
C LEU A 79 -11.91 -6.14 -6.45
N THR A 80 -11.79 -7.27 -7.15
CA THR A 80 -12.44 -8.52 -6.77
C THR A 80 -11.46 -9.54 -6.23
N ASP A 81 -10.20 -9.48 -6.65
CA ASP A 81 -9.18 -10.46 -6.28
C ASP A 81 -8.54 -10.19 -4.91
N PHE A 82 -8.51 -8.93 -4.50
CA PHE A 82 -7.90 -8.54 -3.22
C PHE A 82 -8.94 -8.35 -2.12
N ASP A 83 -8.60 -8.78 -0.91
CA ASP A 83 -9.48 -8.63 0.26
C ASP A 83 -9.38 -7.23 0.86
N TYR A 84 -8.21 -6.63 0.79
CA TYR A 84 -7.93 -5.29 1.29
C TYR A 84 -7.29 -4.49 0.16
N VAL A 85 -7.87 -3.34 -0.16
CA VAL A 85 -7.31 -2.40 -1.13
C VAL A 85 -7.05 -1.09 -0.39
N ILE A 86 -5.78 -0.79 -0.16
CA ILE A 86 -5.34 0.30 0.70
C ILE A 86 -4.73 1.40 -0.15
N ALA A 87 -5.41 2.53 -0.22
CA ALA A 87 -4.96 3.71 -0.96
C ALA A 87 -4.20 4.67 -0.05
N MET A 88 -3.39 5.52 -0.64
CA MET A 88 -2.58 6.46 0.14
C MET A 88 -3.31 7.76 0.46
N ASP A 89 -4.25 8.18 -0.40
CA ASP A 89 -4.97 9.44 -0.23
C ASP A 89 -6.39 9.37 -0.78
N ALA A 90 -7.16 10.42 -0.53
CA ALA A 90 -8.57 10.51 -0.94
C ALA A 90 -8.74 10.49 -2.46
N GLU A 91 -7.78 11.05 -3.20
CA GLU A 91 -7.82 11.06 -4.67
C GLU A 91 -7.70 9.63 -5.22
N ASN A 92 -6.79 8.84 -4.67
CA ASN A 92 -6.67 7.42 -5.02
C ASN A 92 -7.98 6.67 -4.72
N ILE A 93 -8.60 6.93 -3.56
CA ILE A 93 -9.90 6.33 -3.19
C ILE A 93 -10.97 6.67 -4.22
N GLY A 94 -11.06 7.93 -4.64
CA GLY A 94 -12.03 8.38 -5.64
C GLY A 94 -11.91 7.61 -6.94
N HIS A 95 -10.70 7.42 -7.43
CA HIS A 95 -10.43 6.65 -8.65
C HIS A 95 -10.82 5.17 -8.49
N LEU A 96 -10.49 4.57 -7.36
CA LEU A 96 -10.80 3.16 -7.10
C LEU A 96 -12.32 2.93 -7.02
N ARG A 97 -13.04 3.83 -6.34
CA ARG A 97 -14.51 3.74 -6.26
C ARG A 97 -15.17 3.94 -7.60
N SER A 98 -14.63 4.82 -8.42
CA SER A 98 -15.10 5.05 -9.78
C SER A 98 -14.93 3.79 -10.65
N MET A 99 -13.81 3.09 -10.51
CA MET A 99 -13.54 1.82 -11.20
C MET A 99 -14.49 0.72 -10.73
N ALA A 100 -14.76 0.66 -9.44
CA ALA A 100 -15.65 -0.35 -8.85
C ALA A 100 -17.10 -0.14 -9.32
N GLY A 101 -17.49 1.09 -9.60
CA GLY A 101 -18.85 1.44 -10.00
C GLY A 101 -19.86 1.03 -8.92
N TYR A 102 -20.97 0.43 -9.35
CA TYR A 102 -22.00 -0.08 -8.45
C TYR A 102 -21.79 -1.54 -8.03
N LYS A 103 -20.65 -2.13 -8.36
CA LYS A 103 -20.37 -3.51 -7.99
C LYS A 103 -20.18 -3.57 -6.47
N LYS A 104 -21.07 -4.32 -5.82
CA LYS A 104 -21.11 -4.46 -4.35
C LYS A 104 -19.95 -5.28 -3.78
N ALA A 105 -19.10 -5.82 -4.63
CA ALA A 105 -17.96 -6.62 -4.22
C ALA A 105 -16.71 -5.75 -3.98
N ALA A 106 -16.92 -4.48 -3.69
CA ALA A 106 -15.81 -3.64 -3.29
C ALA A 106 -15.20 -4.27 -2.03
N PRO A 107 -13.95 -4.70 -2.09
CA PRO A 107 -13.27 -5.17 -0.90
C PRO A 107 -13.21 -4.02 0.09
N ARG A 108 -12.52 -4.23 1.20
CA ARG A 108 -12.29 -3.17 2.18
C ARG A 108 -11.36 -2.12 1.56
N ILE A 109 -11.94 -1.20 0.79
CA ILE A 109 -11.22 -0.06 0.21
C ILE A 109 -11.13 1.02 1.29
N ALA A 110 -9.92 1.35 1.69
CA ALA A 110 -9.67 2.34 2.72
C ALA A 110 -8.35 3.07 2.45
N ARG A 111 -8.15 4.21 3.12
CA ARG A 111 -6.86 4.88 3.10
C ARG A 111 -5.94 4.26 4.15
N MET A 112 -4.64 4.32 3.89
CA MET A 112 -3.64 3.81 4.83
C MET A 112 -3.84 4.36 6.25
N LEU A 113 -4.05 5.67 6.38
CA LEU A 113 -4.15 6.32 7.68
C LEU A 113 -5.51 6.16 8.35
N ASP A 114 -6.50 5.59 7.67
CA ASP A 114 -7.78 5.20 8.29
C ASP A 114 -7.57 4.12 9.35
N TYR A 115 -6.48 3.36 9.26
CA TYR A 115 -6.13 2.33 10.24
C TYR A 115 -5.43 2.88 11.47
N VAL A 116 -5.04 4.15 11.46
CA VAL A 116 -4.31 4.80 12.54
C VAL A 116 -5.25 5.75 13.29
N PRO A 117 -5.86 5.31 14.41
CA PRO A 117 -6.90 6.11 15.09
C PRO A 117 -6.44 7.49 15.55
N GLU A 118 -5.14 7.63 15.83
CA GLU A 118 -4.56 8.84 16.41
C GLU A 118 -3.90 9.73 15.36
N SER A 119 -4.03 9.40 14.08
CA SER A 119 -3.38 10.19 13.01
C SER A 119 -4.06 11.54 12.84
N ASP A 120 -3.26 12.60 12.86
CA ASP A 120 -3.71 13.96 12.53
C ASP A 120 -3.89 14.13 11.01
N LEU A 121 -3.28 13.25 10.21
CA LEU A 121 -3.37 13.28 8.77
C LEU A 121 -4.30 12.18 8.29
N ALA A 122 -5.12 12.51 7.30
CA ALA A 122 -5.98 11.52 6.62
C ALA A 122 -5.28 10.90 5.40
N ASP A 123 -4.41 11.66 4.75
CA ASP A 123 -3.70 11.28 3.54
C ASP A 123 -2.20 11.15 3.80
N VAL A 124 -1.57 10.15 3.17
CA VAL A 124 -0.11 10.08 3.11
C VAL A 124 0.35 11.04 2.01
N PRO A 125 1.16 12.07 2.34
CA PRO A 125 1.65 13.03 1.35
C PRO A 125 2.42 12.34 0.22
N ASP A 126 2.37 12.91 -0.99
CA ASP A 126 3.10 12.35 -2.12
C ASP A 126 4.53 12.88 -2.15
N PRO A 127 5.53 12.02 -1.87
CA PRO A 127 6.93 12.46 -1.78
C PRO A 127 7.53 12.80 -3.14
N TYR A 128 6.86 12.42 -4.23
CA TYR A 128 7.27 12.83 -5.58
C TYR A 128 7.26 14.37 -5.69
N TYR A 129 6.34 15.01 -4.97
CA TYR A 129 6.21 16.47 -4.97
C TYR A 129 6.88 17.12 -3.76
N THR A 130 6.82 16.50 -2.58
CA THR A 130 7.37 17.08 -1.35
C THR A 130 8.85 16.79 -1.15
N GLY A 131 9.34 15.70 -1.71
CA GLY A 131 10.70 15.21 -1.48
C GLY A 131 10.92 14.60 -0.09
N ASN A 132 9.89 14.54 0.75
CA ASN A 132 10.04 14.10 2.14
C ASN A 132 9.72 12.61 2.30
N PHE A 133 10.64 11.75 1.88
CA PHE A 133 10.50 10.30 1.97
C PHE A 133 10.55 9.77 3.40
N SER A 134 11.26 10.46 4.30
CA SER A 134 11.33 10.07 5.71
C SER A 134 9.98 10.21 6.42
N GLU A 135 9.25 11.30 6.16
CA GLU A 135 7.90 11.50 6.69
C GLU A 135 6.95 10.43 6.17
N VAL A 136 7.01 10.17 4.85
CA VAL A 136 6.17 9.15 4.22
C VAL A 136 6.46 7.78 4.81
N TYR A 137 7.73 7.44 5.03
CA TYR A 137 8.10 6.17 5.67
C TYR A 137 7.48 6.04 7.06
N ALA A 138 7.56 7.08 7.88
CA ALA A 138 7.00 7.04 9.24
C ALA A 138 5.48 6.79 9.21
N LEU A 139 4.78 7.45 8.30
CA LEU A 139 3.33 7.28 8.14
C LEU A 139 2.97 5.90 7.60
N VAL A 140 3.69 5.42 6.60
CA VAL A 140 3.50 4.09 6.01
C VAL A 140 3.80 2.99 7.03
N GLU A 141 4.87 3.11 7.79
CA GLU A 141 5.22 2.15 8.83
C GLU A 141 4.11 2.05 9.88
N SER A 142 3.64 3.19 10.36
CA SER A 142 2.54 3.23 11.33
C SER A 142 1.25 2.63 10.75
N GLY A 143 0.91 3.00 9.52
CA GLY A 143 -0.27 2.46 8.83
C GLY A 143 -0.19 0.95 8.65
N CYS A 144 0.95 0.46 8.20
CA CYS A 144 1.18 -0.98 8.01
C CYS A 144 1.07 -1.75 9.32
N ARG A 145 1.62 -1.22 10.39
CA ARG A 145 1.57 -1.86 11.71
C ARG A 145 0.13 -1.98 12.21
N HIS A 146 -0.66 -0.94 12.09
CA HIS A 146 -2.08 -0.95 12.48
C HIS A 146 -2.90 -1.85 11.53
N LEU A 147 -2.61 -1.82 10.24
CA LEU A 147 -3.26 -2.69 9.27
C LEU A 147 -3.03 -4.17 9.61
N LEU A 148 -1.81 -4.53 9.94
CA LEU A 148 -1.50 -5.91 10.31
C LEU A 148 -2.28 -6.35 11.54
N GLU A 149 -2.37 -5.50 12.57
CA GLU A 149 -3.18 -5.79 13.75
C GLU A 149 -4.66 -5.98 13.41
N THR A 150 -5.20 -5.15 12.53
CA THR A 150 -6.58 -5.28 12.06
C THR A 150 -6.80 -6.60 11.33
N ILE A 151 -5.89 -6.97 10.44
CA ILE A 151 -5.97 -8.23 9.68
C ILE A 151 -5.89 -9.43 10.62
N LYS A 152 -4.98 -9.40 11.59
CA LYS A 152 -4.86 -10.45 12.59
C LYS A 152 -6.18 -10.64 13.35
N LYS A 153 -6.80 -9.55 13.77
CA LYS A 153 -8.07 -9.56 14.49
C LYS A 153 -9.21 -10.09 13.62
N ASP A 154 -9.30 -9.60 12.36
CA ASP A 154 -10.36 -9.98 11.43
C ASP A 154 -10.30 -11.47 11.07
N HIS A 155 -9.12 -12.05 11.01
CA HIS A 155 -8.90 -13.42 10.55
C HIS A 155 -8.43 -14.37 11.66
N HIS A 156 -8.42 -13.93 12.90
CA HIS A 156 -8.03 -14.73 14.07
C HIS A 156 -6.60 -15.29 13.97
N LEU A 157 -5.67 -14.47 13.54
CA LEU A 157 -4.26 -14.86 13.39
C LEU A 157 -3.41 -14.63 14.64
#